data_fa139aa282aa05ad878d7f0d736542d0
#
_entry.id   fa139aa282aa05ad878d7f0d736542d0
#
_cell.length_a   1.000
_cell.length_b   1.000
_cell.length_c   1.000
_cell.angle_alpha   90.00
_cell.angle_beta   90.00
_cell.angle_gamma   90.00
#
_symmetry.space_group_name_H-M   'P 1'
#
loop_
_entity.id
_entity.type
_entity.pdbx_description
1 polymer ?
#
loop_
_entity_poly.entity_id
_entity_poly.type
_entity_poly.pdbx_seq_one_letter_code
_entity_poly.pdbx_strand_id
1 'polypeptide(L)'
;MKKAILLIATIIGWYGLSEVMNPLFIPSPIKVLNDAYILLMDGTLIKAVLYSFGRITAATCLAACVAIPLGVLVFNSKLANELITPVTGLMRFLPITAFYPLLIMWFGIEETMKIAFLFFANKGCFHLTI
;
A
#
# COMPACT_ATOMS: atom_id res chain seq x y z
N MET A 1 -28.08 -11.38 11.25
CA MET A 1 -28.99 -10.22 11.38
C MET A 1 -28.27 -8.95 11.84
N LYS A 2 -27.53 -8.93 12.97
CA LYS A 2 -26.84 -7.70 13.47
C LYS A 2 -25.85 -7.09 12.46
N LYS A 3 -25.07 -7.92 11.71
CA LYS A 3 -24.12 -7.41 10.70
C LYS A 3 -24.80 -6.74 9.52
N ALA A 4 -25.94 -7.26 9.06
CA ALA A 4 -26.70 -6.65 7.97
C ALA A 4 -27.31 -5.29 8.37
N ILE A 5 -27.82 -5.19 9.59
CA ILE A 5 -28.37 -3.94 10.13
C ILE A 5 -27.28 -2.87 10.21
N LEU A 6 -26.08 -3.25 10.68
CA LEU A 6 -24.93 -2.34 10.75
C LEU A 6 -24.51 -1.83 9.35
N LEU A 7 -24.50 -2.70 8.36
CA LEU A 7 -24.16 -2.37 6.99
C LEU A 7 -25.17 -1.40 6.37
N ILE A 8 -26.46 -1.65 6.57
CA ILE A 8 -27.54 -0.77 6.11
C ILE A 8 -27.47 0.60 6.81
N ALA A 9 -27.25 0.61 8.12
CA ALA A 9 -27.10 1.86 8.89
C ALA A 9 -25.89 2.68 8.40
N THR A 10 -24.77 2.03 8.04
CA THR A 10 -23.59 2.71 7.49
C THR A 10 -23.89 3.34 6.14
N ILE A 11 -24.61 2.64 5.25
CA ILE A 11 -24.95 3.14 3.91
C ILE A 11 -25.93 4.33 4.03
N ILE A 12 -26.93 4.23 4.91
CA ILE A 12 -27.90 5.33 5.17
C ILE A 12 -27.16 6.53 5.77
N GLY A 13 -26.27 6.31 6.73
CA GLY A 13 -25.45 7.36 7.32
C GLY A 13 -24.56 8.06 6.27
N TRP A 14 -23.95 7.29 5.38
CA TRP A 14 -23.16 7.86 4.28
C TRP A 14 -24.02 8.69 3.33
N TYR A 15 -25.19 8.18 2.95
CA TYR A 15 -26.13 8.92 2.10
C TYR A 15 -26.57 10.24 2.76
N GLY A 16 -26.96 10.20 4.04
CA GLY A 16 -27.33 11.40 4.80
C GLY A 16 -26.18 12.42 4.91
N LEU A 17 -24.93 11.96 5.13
CA LEU A 17 -23.76 12.83 5.15
C LEU A 17 -23.48 13.46 3.76
N SER A 18 -23.71 12.73 2.68
CA SER A 18 -23.50 13.23 1.32
C SER A 18 -24.48 14.34 0.91
N GLU A 19 -25.67 14.41 1.52
CA GLU A 19 -26.64 15.47 1.26
C GLU A 19 -26.27 16.78 2.01
N VAL A 20 -25.63 16.67 3.17
CA VAL A 20 -25.26 17.83 4.00
C VAL A 20 -23.91 18.42 3.62
N MET A 21 -22.98 17.59 3.11
CA MET A 21 -21.63 18.02 2.77
C MET A 21 -21.46 18.28 1.26
N ASN A 22 -20.45 19.08 0.92
CA ASN A 22 -20.13 19.36 -0.49
C ASN A 22 -19.82 18.04 -1.22
N PRO A 23 -20.44 17.78 -2.38
CA PRO A 23 -20.24 16.57 -3.20
C PRO A 23 -18.79 16.31 -3.62
N LEU A 24 -17.94 17.33 -3.51
CA LEU A 24 -16.50 17.22 -3.79
C LEU A 24 -15.75 16.44 -2.70
N PHE A 25 -16.22 16.51 -1.45
CA PHE A 25 -15.59 15.82 -0.32
C PHE A 25 -16.24 14.47 -0.03
N ILE A 26 -17.58 14.42 -0.07
CA ILE A 26 -18.34 13.18 0.18
C ILE A 26 -19.37 13.00 -0.94
N PRO A 27 -18.99 12.30 -2.03
CA PRO A 27 -19.92 11.98 -3.10
C PRO A 27 -20.99 10.99 -2.62
N SER A 28 -22.19 11.09 -3.19
CA SER A 28 -23.27 10.14 -2.89
C SER A 28 -22.92 8.72 -3.38
N PRO A 29 -23.37 7.67 -2.70
CA PRO A 29 -23.13 6.28 -3.11
C PRO A 29 -23.54 6.00 -4.56
N ILE A 30 -24.64 6.58 -5.00
CA ILE A 30 -25.16 6.44 -6.38
C ILE A 30 -24.19 7.06 -7.38
N LYS A 31 -23.65 8.25 -7.08
CA LYS A 31 -22.67 8.90 -7.94
C LYS A 31 -21.39 8.08 -8.06
N VAL A 32 -20.90 7.53 -6.93
CA VAL A 32 -19.70 6.66 -6.91
C VAL A 32 -19.91 5.43 -7.81
N LEU A 33 -21.08 4.79 -7.75
CA LEU A 33 -21.38 3.63 -8.59
C LEU A 33 -21.45 4.00 -10.07
N ASN A 34 -22.06 5.15 -10.40
CA ASN A 34 -22.17 5.62 -11.78
C ASN A 34 -20.80 5.99 -12.35
N ASP A 35 -19.99 6.73 -11.60
CA ASP A 35 -18.63 7.11 -12.00
C ASP A 35 -17.72 5.86 -12.14
N ALA A 36 -17.86 4.88 -11.27
CA ALA A 36 -17.16 3.60 -11.37
C ALA A 36 -17.57 2.83 -12.64
N TYR A 37 -18.85 2.84 -12.99
CA TYR A 37 -19.34 2.23 -14.22
C TYR A 37 -18.77 2.89 -15.46
N ILE A 38 -18.75 4.23 -15.50
CA ILE A 38 -18.17 5.02 -16.61
C ILE A 38 -16.67 4.70 -16.75
N LEU A 39 -15.92 4.72 -15.65
CA LEU A 39 -14.48 4.41 -15.64
C LEU A 39 -14.17 2.97 -16.07
N LEU A 40 -15.09 2.03 -15.81
CA LEU A 40 -14.99 0.65 -16.31
C LEU A 40 -15.19 0.59 -17.83
N MET A 41 -16.22 1.29 -18.34
CA MET A 41 -16.53 1.30 -19.77
C MET A 41 -15.44 2.00 -20.59
N ASP A 42 -14.86 3.07 -20.09
CA ASP A 42 -13.73 3.78 -20.70
C ASP A 42 -12.40 2.99 -20.61
N GLY A 43 -12.37 1.87 -19.89
CA GLY A 43 -11.16 1.07 -19.68
C GLY A 43 -10.11 1.74 -18.79
N THR A 44 -10.38 2.93 -18.27
CA THR A 44 -9.46 3.69 -17.41
C THR A 44 -9.21 2.95 -16.10
N LEU A 45 -10.28 2.38 -15.51
CA LEU A 45 -10.18 1.61 -14.27
C LEU A 45 -9.32 0.36 -14.46
N ILE A 46 -9.51 -0.36 -15.57
CA ILE A 46 -8.73 -1.57 -15.87
C ILE A 46 -7.26 -1.23 -16.03
N LYS A 47 -6.94 -0.15 -16.77
CA LYS A 47 -5.56 0.33 -16.91
C LYS A 47 -4.95 0.69 -15.56
N ALA A 48 -5.66 1.45 -14.73
CA ALA A 48 -5.19 1.83 -13.40
C ALA A 48 -4.92 0.62 -12.49
N VAL A 49 -5.78 -0.40 -12.54
CA VAL A 49 -5.59 -1.65 -11.80
C VAL A 49 -4.36 -2.41 -12.30
N LEU A 50 -4.18 -2.53 -13.62
CA LEU A 50 -3.03 -3.21 -14.21
C LEU A 50 -1.71 -2.51 -13.86
N TYR A 51 -1.66 -1.18 -13.94
CA TYR A 51 -0.49 -0.40 -13.53
C TYR A 51 -0.19 -0.57 -12.03
N SER A 52 -1.22 -0.54 -11.20
CA SER A 52 -1.06 -0.75 -9.75
C SER A 52 -0.58 -2.16 -9.43
N PHE A 53 -1.14 -3.17 -10.09
CA PHE A 53 -0.73 -4.56 -9.94
C PHE A 53 0.72 -4.77 -10.39
N GLY A 54 1.11 -4.23 -11.55
CA GLY A 54 2.48 -4.30 -12.04
C GLY A 54 3.48 -3.65 -11.08
N ARG A 55 3.13 -2.49 -10.52
CA ARG A 55 3.94 -1.78 -9.52
C ARG A 55 4.14 -2.60 -8.24
N ILE A 56 3.05 -3.15 -7.70
CA ILE A 56 3.11 -3.98 -6.48
C ILE A 56 3.94 -5.23 -6.74
N THR A 57 3.73 -5.90 -7.86
CA THR A 57 4.49 -7.11 -8.23
C THR A 57 5.97 -6.79 -8.38
N ALA A 58 6.33 -5.73 -9.10
CA ALA A 58 7.72 -5.31 -9.27
C ALA A 58 8.40 -5.00 -7.92
N ALA A 59 7.74 -4.23 -7.06
CA ALA A 59 8.26 -3.88 -5.74
C ALA A 59 8.43 -5.12 -4.84
N THR A 60 7.48 -6.06 -4.89
CA THR A 60 7.54 -7.30 -4.12
C THR A 60 8.64 -8.22 -4.62
N CYS A 61 8.81 -8.38 -5.94
CA CYS A 61 9.91 -9.15 -6.52
C CYS A 61 11.28 -8.57 -6.14
N LEU A 62 11.44 -7.24 -6.23
CA LEU A 62 12.68 -6.58 -5.81
C LEU A 62 12.95 -6.79 -4.32
N ALA A 63 11.93 -6.64 -3.48
CA ALA A 63 12.05 -6.87 -2.04
C ALA A 63 12.43 -8.33 -1.74
N ALA A 64 11.84 -9.30 -2.41
CA ALA A 64 12.16 -10.71 -2.27
C ALA A 64 13.60 -11.04 -2.73
N CYS A 65 14.04 -10.47 -3.86
CA CYS A 65 15.40 -10.64 -4.38
C CYS A 65 16.47 -10.14 -3.40
N VAL A 66 16.16 -9.16 -2.57
CA VAL A 66 17.07 -8.66 -1.53
C VAL A 66 16.89 -9.41 -0.21
N ALA A 67 15.65 -9.63 0.21
CA ALA A 67 15.34 -10.24 1.50
C ALA A 67 15.76 -11.71 1.59
N ILE A 68 15.56 -12.49 0.52
CA ILE A 68 15.90 -13.92 0.52
C ILE A 68 17.40 -14.16 0.74
N PRO A 69 18.33 -13.55 -0.04
CA PRO A 69 19.75 -13.76 0.20
C PRO A 69 20.23 -13.18 1.53
N LEU A 70 19.67 -12.05 1.97
CA LEU A 70 20.00 -11.50 3.30
C LEU A 70 19.58 -12.45 4.41
N GLY A 71 18.42 -13.06 4.31
CA GLY A 71 17.95 -14.00 5.29
C GLY A 71 18.77 -15.30 5.35
N VAL A 72 19.16 -15.82 4.19
CA VAL A 72 20.08 -16.97 4.13
C VAL A 72 21.44 -16.61 4.77
N LEU A 73 21.93 -15.40 4.56
CA LEU A 73 23.15 -14.89 5.18
C LEU A 73 23.01 -14.80 6.72
N VAL A 74 21.92 -14.24 7.21
CA VAL A 74 21.63 -14.10 8.64
C VAL A 74 21.49 -15.47 9.29
N PHE A 75 20.84 -16.43 8.62
CA PHE A 75 20.66 -17.79 9.13
C PHE A 75 22.00 -18.56 9.24
N ASN A 76 22.90 -18.39 8.27
CA ASN A 76 24.15 -19.15 8.20
C ASN A 76 25.33 -18.50 8.94
N SER A 77 25.25 -17.23 9.31
CA SER A 77 26.35 -16.46 9.89
C SER A 77 25.93 -15.75 11.17
N LYS A 78 26.55 -16.12 12.29
CA LYS A 78 26.34 -15.44 13.59
C LYS A 78 26.66 -13.95 13.50
N LEU A 79 27.74 -13.60 12.81
CA LEU A 79 28.18 -12.22 12.64
C LEU A 79 27.19 -11.38 11.82
N ALA A 80 26.62 -11.97 10.75
CA ALA A 80 25.56 -11.33 10.00
C ALA A 80 24.27 -11.16 10.83
N ASN A 81 23.93 -12.14 11.64
CA ASN A 81 22.78 -12.06 12.54
C ASN A 81 22.95 -10.94 13.57
N GLU A 82 24.11 -10.83 14.22
CA GLU A 82 24.37 -9.79 15.23
C GLU A 82 24.37 -8.38 14.64
N LEU A 83 24.75 -8.21 13.36
CA LEU A 83 24.77 -6.91 12.70
C LEU A 83 23.43 -6.52 12.05
N ILE A 84 22.77 -7.46 11.40
CA ILE A 84 21.58 -7.17 10.58
C ILE A 84 20.30 -7.17 11.44
N THR A 85 20.16 -8.08 12.40
CA THR A 85 18.95 -8.21 13.21
C THR A 85 18.58 -6.94 13.98
N PRO A 86 19.51 -6.22 14.65
CA PRO A 86 19.14 -4.97 15.32
C PRO A 86 18.70 -3.88 14.35
N VAL A 87 19.31 -3.81 13.14
CA VAL A 87 18.94 -2.82 12.12
C VAL A 87 17.53 -3.08 11.58
N THR A 88 17.23 -4.33 11.25
CA THR A 88 15.89 -4.73 10.79
C THR A 88 14.84 -4.56 11.89
N GLY A 89 15.21 -4.81 13.14
CA GLY A 89 14.39 -4.56 14.30
C GLY A 89 14.02 -3.08 14.44
N LEU A 90 14.98 -2.17 14.32
CA LEU A 90 14.73 -0.72 14.35
C LEU A 90 13.85 -0.25 13.18
N MET A 91 14.08 -0.77 11.98
CA MET A 91 13.25 -0.45 10.80
C MET A 91 11.78 -0.86 10.98
N ARG A 92 11.47 -1.82 11.83
CA ARG A 92 10.10 -2.23 12.14
C ARG A 92 9.31 -1.14 12.87
N PHE A 93 9.96 -0.41 13.78
CA PHE A 93 9.32 0.65 14.56
C PHE A 93 9.21 1.97 13.80
N LEU A 94 10.03 2.18 12.77
CA LEU A 94 9.97 3.39 11.95
C LEU A 94 8.72 3.38 11.06
N PRO A 95 7.84 4.38 11.16
CA PRO A 95 6.72 4.49 10.24
C PRO A 95 7.24 4.81 8.84
N ILE A 96 6.95 3.92 7.88
CA ILE A 96 7.41 4.09 6.50
C ILE A 96 6.93 5.42 5.88
N THR A 97 5.80 5.93 6.37
CA THR A 97 5.25 7.22 5.96
C THR A 97 6.17 8.41 6.29
N ALA A 98 7.04 8.28 7.30
CA ALA A 98 8.02 9.32 7.61
C ALA A 98 9.11 9.45 6.53
N PHE A 99 9.36 8.38 5.75
CA PHE A 99 10.29 8.41 4.63
C PHE A 99 9.67 8.96 3.34
N TYR A 100 8.36 9.16 3.29
CA TYR A 100 7.68 9.63 2.09
C TYR A 100 8.23 10.96 1.55
N PRO A 101 8.44 12.00 2.38
CA PRO A 101 9.05 13.25 1.90
C PRO A 101 10.47 13.08 1.36
N LEU A 102 11.29 12.22 2.00
CA LEU A 102 12.65 11.92 1.54
C LEU A 102 12.65 11.19 0.20
N LEU A 103 11.75 10.23 0.02
CA LEU A 103 11.62 9.51 -1.24
C LEU A 103 11.16 10.42 -2.37
N ILE A 104 10.28 11.39 -2.11
CA ILE A 104 9.88 12.40 -3.08
C ILE A 104 11.09 13.27 -3.46
N MET A 105 11.90 13.65 -2.50
CA MET A 105 13.06 14.50 -2.74
C MET A 105 14.13 13.79 -3.56
N TRP A 106 14.30 12.47 -3.39
CA TRP A 106 15.32 11.68 -4.10
C TRP A 106 14.87 11.18 -5.47
N PHE A 107 13.63 10.74 -5.58
CA PHE A 107 13.09 10.06 -6.78
C PHE A 107 12.02 10.88 -7.52
N GLY A 108 11.64 12.06 -6.99
CA GLY A 108 10.53 12.84 -7.55
C GLY A 108 9.16 12.20 -7.25
N ILE A 109 8.12 12.68 -7.93
CA ILE A 109 6.73 12.20 -7.77
C ILE A 109 6.37 11.10 -8.80
N GLU A 110 7.38 10.47 -9.39
CA GLU A 110 7.22 9.51 -10.47
C GLU A 110 6.95 8.06 -9.98
N GLU A 111 6.83 7.14 -10.94
CA GLU A 111 6.59 5.70 -10.67
C GLU A 111 7.72 5.05 -9.88
N THR A 112 8.95 5.52 -10.08
CA THR A 112 10.15 5.07 -9.34
C THR A 112 10.01 5.29 -7.83
N MET A 113 9.50 6.45 -7.42
CA MET A 113 9.25 6.73 -6.00
C MET A 113 8.20 5.79 -5.40
N LYS A 114 7.13 5.50 -6.15
CA LYS A 114 6.07 4.61 -5.69
C LYS A 114 6.57 3.17 -5.52
N ILE A 115 7.41 2.70 -6.45
CA ILE A 115 8.06 1.39 -6.35
C ILE A 115 9.03 1.35 -5.17
N ALA A 116 9.86 2.39 -4.99
CA ALA A 116 10.77 2.50 -3.86
C ALA A 116 10.00 2.51 -2.52
N PHE A 117 8.91 3.28 -2.44
CA PHE A 117 8.06 3.29 -1.26
C PHE A 117 7.48 1.91 -0.95
N LEU A 118 6.94 1.21 -1.95
CA LEU A 118 6.42 -0.14 -1.80
C LEU A 118 7.52 -1.16 -1.43
N PHE A 119 8.72 -1.00 -1.95
CA PHE A 119 9.87 -1.81 -1.59
C PHE A 119 10.18 -1.69 -0.09
N PHE A 120 10.31 -0.48 0.43
CA PHE A 120 10.53 -0.23 1.85
C PHE A 120 9.31 -0.59 2.71
N ALA A 121 8.10 -0.45 2.18
CA ALA A 121 6.87 -0.83 2.87
C ALA A 121 6.73 -2.36 3.03
N ASN A 122 7.38 -3.13 2.18
CA ASN A 122 7.31 -4.59 2.16
C ASN A 122 8.13 -5.24 3.30
N LYS A 123 7.95 -4.70 4.52
CA LYS A 123 8.61 -5.18 5.75
C LYS A 123 8.35 -6.67 6.01
N GLY A 124 7.26 -7.23 5.45
CA GLY A 124 6.92 -8.64 5.59
C GLY A 124 7.97 -9.57 5.00
N CYS A 125 8.58 -9.22 3.87
CA CYS A 125 9.68 -10.01 3.29
C CYS A 125 10.91 -10.07 4.20
N PHE A 126 11.23 -8.95 4.86
CA PHE A 126 12.33 -8.89 5.82
C PHE A 126 12.00 -9.60 7.15
N HIS A 127 10.72 -9.75 7.49
CA HIS A 127 10.29 -10.43 8.73
C HIS A 127 10.25 -11.96 8.59
N LEU A 128 9.93 -12.49 7.42
CA LEU A 128 9.88 -13.94 7.19
C LEU A 128 11.27 -14.60 7.14
N THR A 129 12.31 -13.78 7.10
CA THR A 129 13.69 -14.24 6.89
C THR A 129 14.53 -14.20 8.18
N ILE A 130 14.00 -13.68 9.29
CA ILE A 130 14.62 -13.61 10.59
C ILE A 130 13.71 -14.23 11.64
#